data_1dd0244d68f611464795db0650092a9b
#
_entry.id   1dd0244d68f611464795db0650092a9b
#
_cell.length_a   1.000
_cell.length_b   1.000
_cell.length_c   1.000
_cell.angle_alpha   90.00
_cell.angle_beta   90.00
_cell.angle_gamma   90.00
#
_symmetry.space_group_name_H-M   'P 1'
#
loop_
_entity.id
_entity.type
_entity.pdbx_description
1 polymer ?
#
loop_
_entity_poly.entity_id
_entity_poly.type
_entity_poly.pdbx_seq_one_letter_code
_entity_poly.pdbx_strand_id
1 'polypeptide(L)'
;MLGGTHFVGRAVVAAALDRGDTVTVVTRGKTGRPAPAAEAIHADRTSAGALSAALAGRAWEAVIDTWSGAPRVVRDSARLLAGRAGHYGYVSSRSVYSWPTPVGSDETATVVKADPSSGDNTDYAEAKRGGEIAVAEAFGERALLARAGLILGPYEDVGRLPWWLRRLQRGGRVLAPGPPDRPLQLLDVRDLAAWMLACAQKGLGGVFNVVSRSGHATMGSLLAAAKRESGPDAELVWASPEAISAAGIEAWTELPIWLPPTGEAAGLHDCNVERAHAAGLACRPATDTVADTWRWLCAEGGSHVPRGRPPVGLDPEKERRFLATLT
;
A
#
# COMPACT_ATOMS: atom_id res chain seq x y z
N MET A 1 9.48 4.73 -14.43
CA MET A 1 8.34 4.35 -13.58
C MET A 1 7.34 3.52 -14.37
N LEU A 2 7.13 2.25 -14.02
CA LEU A 2 6.10 1.40 -14.59
C LEU A 2 4.80 1.54 -13.79
N GLY A 3 3.81 2.23 -14.33
CA GLY A 3 2.67 2.85 -13.64
C GLY A 3 2.93 4.34 -13.42
N GLY A 4 2.44 4.95 -12.33
CA GLY A 4 2.79 6.35 -12.00
C GLY A 4 1.62 7.32 -12.00
N THR A 5 0.42 6.87 -12.32
CA THR A 5 -0.79 7.72 -12.36
C THR A 5 -1.72 7.52 -11.14
N HIS A 6 -1.45 6.53 -10.31
CA HIS A 6 -2.25 6.17 -9.13
C HIS A 6 -1.38 6.03 -7.89
N PHE A 7 -1.94 6.31 -6.76
CA PHE A 7 -1.46 6.13 -5.40
C PHE A 7 0.07 6.01 -5.25
N VAL A 8 0.61 4.78 -5.03
CA VAL A 8 2.06 4.58 -4.85
C VAL A 8 2.87 5.09 -6.03
N GLY A 9 2.47 4.75 -7.25
CA GLY A 9 3.19 5.19 -8.44
C GLY A 9 3.20 6.72 -8.60
N ARG A 10 2.10 7.39 -8.27
CA ARG A 10 2.01 8.85 -8.26
C ARG A 10 2.96 9.46 -7.23
N ALA A 11 3.02 8.89 -6.02
CA ALA A 11 3.91 9.36 -4.97
C ALA A 11 5.39 9.20 -5.36
N VAL A 12 5.74 8.07 -5.99
CA VAL A 12 7.12 7.86 -6.50
C VAL A 12 7.48 8.90 -7.56
N VAL A 13 6.58 9.16 -8.52
CA VAL A 13 6.82 10.17 -9.57
C VAL A 13 6.98 11.56 -8.95
N ALA A 14 6.12 11.96 -8.03
CA ALA A 14 6.20 13.25 -7.36
C ALA A 14 7.53 13.38 -6.59
N ALA A 15 7.88 12.41 -5.76
CA ALA A 15 9.11 12.42 -4.99
C ALA A 15 10.39 12.44 -5.87
N ALA A 16 10.38 11.76 -7.02
CA ALA A 16 11.49 11.78 -7.97
C ALA A 16 11.64 13.16 -8.63
N LEU A 17 10.55 13.74 -9.09
CA LEU A 17 10.56 15.09 -9.68
C LEU A 17 10.99 16.16 -8.67
N ASP A 18 10.52 16.09 -7.42
CA ASP A 18 10.91 17.01 -6.33
C ASP A 18 12.40 16.92 -6.00
N ARG A 19 13.05 15.78 -6.27
CA ARG A 19 14.50 15.58 -6.16
C ARG A 19 15.28 16.12 -7.37
N GLY A 20 14.59 16.50 -8.43
CA GLY A 20 15.19 16.89 -9.71
C GLY A 20 15.56 15.72 -10.62
N ASP A 21 15.06 14.50 -10.36
CA ASP A 21 15.28 13.35 -11.22
C ASP A 21 14.51 13.50 -12.55
N THR A 22 15.09 13.02 -13.66
CA THR A 22 14.36 12.87 -14.92
C THR A 22 13.47 11.64 -14.86
N VAL A 23 12.16 11.82 -15.03
CA VAL A 23 11.18 10.75 -14.85
C VAL A 23 10.49 10.39 -16.16
N THR A 24 10.61 9.13 -16.57
CA THR A 24 9.79 8.54 -17.64
C THR A 24 8.72 7.66 -17.03
N VAL A 25 7.44 7.94 -17.32
CA VAL A 25 6.28 7.17 -16.86
C VAL A 25 5.74 6.31 -17.98
N VAL A 26 5.71 5.00 -17.79
CA VAL A 26 5.02 4.08 -18.70
C VAL A 26 3.62 3.79 -18.20
N THR A 27 2.62 4.12 -18.99
CA THR A 27 1.20 3.97 -18.64
C THR A 27 0.37 3.60 -19.86
N ARG A 28 -0.80 2.97 -19.63
CA ARG A 28 -1.78 2.68 -20.70
C ARG A 28 -2.55 3.91 -21.17
N GLY A 29 -2.43 5.05 -20.48
CA GLY A 29 -3.20 6.26 -20.80
C GLY A 29 -4.71 6.17 -20.49
N LYS A 30 -5.17 5.08 -19.87
CA LYS A 30 -6.61 4.84 -19.60
C LYS A 30 -7.10 5.47 -18.31
N THR A 31 -6.21 5.74 -17.36
CA THR A 31 -6.56 6.17 -16.00
C THR A 31 -5.55 7.19 -15.49
N GLY A 32 -6.04 8.37 -15.09
CA GLY A 32 -5.19 9.44 -14.58
C GLY A 32 -4.22 10.01 -15.65
N ARG A 33 -3.64 11.16 -15.35
CA ARG A 33 -2.60 11.78 -16.17
C ARG A 33 -1.27 11.73 -15.43
N PRO A 34 -0.16 11.42 -16.10
CA PRO A 34 1.17 11.61 -15.54
C PRO A 34 1.39 13.07 -15.12
N ALA A 35 2.29 13.30 -14.17
CA ALA A 35 2.72 14.65 -13.80
C ALA A 35 3.26 15.38 -15.05
N PRO A 36 2.95 16.66 -15.26
CA PRO A 36 3.34 17.39 -16.47
C PRO A 36 4.87 17.44 -16.72
N ALA A 37 5.66 17.40 -15.64
CA ALA A 37 7.12 17.39 -15.71
C ALA A 37 7.72 16.01 -16.02
N ALA A 38 6.92 14.93 -16.03
CA ALA A 38 7.37 13.60 -16.39
C ALA A 38 7.13 13.31 -17.87
N GLU A 39 8.09 12.66 -18.52
CA GLU A 39 7.89 12.12 -19.87
C GLU A 39 6.87 10.97 -19.80
N ALA A 40 5.84 10.99 -20.63
CA ALA A 40 4.84 9.94 -20.71
C ALA A 40 5.06 9.04 -21.92
N ILE A 41 5.20 7.75 -21.70
CA ILE A 41 5.21 6.71 -22.74
C ILE A 41 3.92 5.88 -22.61
N HIS A 42 3.16 5.78 -23.69
CA HIS A 42 1.94 4.97 -23.72
C HIS A 42 2.24 3.56 -24.23
N ALA A 43 2.15 2.57 -23.34
CA ALA A 43 2.29 1.16 -23.69
C ALA A 43 1.44 0.29 -22.77
N ASP A 44 0.78 -0.73 -23.34
CA ASP A 44 0.11 -1.75 -22.57
C ASP A 44 1.07 -2.92 -22.32
N ARG A 45 1.51 -3.07 -21.07
CA ARG A 45 2.44 -4.12 -20.66
C ARG A 45 1.87 -5.53 -20.79
N THR A 46 0.55 -5.66 -20.90
CA THR A 46 -0.11 -6.96 -21.10
C THR A 46 -0.08 -7.42 -22.56
N SER A 47 0.22 -6.51 -23.48
CA SER A 47 0.31 -6.80 -24.92
C SER A 47 1.74 -7.20 -25.28
N ALA A 48 1.89 -8.35 -25.95
CA ALA A 48 3.20 -8.84 -26.36
C ALA A 48 3.94 -7.83 -27.25
N GLY A 49 5.19 -7.53 -26.91
CA GLY A 49 6.06 -6.63 -27.66
C GLY A 49 5.77 -5.12 -27.52
N ALA A 50 4.61 -4.72 -27.00
CA ALA A 50 4.24 -3.29 -26.91
C ALA A 50 5.22 -2.50 -26.05
N LEU A 51 5.60 -3.03 -24.87
CA LEU A 51 6.60 -2.39 -24.02
C LEU A 51 7.98 -2.34 -24.69
N SER A 52 8.40 -3.43 -25.34
CA SER A 52 9.70 -3.48 -26.03
C SER A 52 9.79 -2.46 -27.15
N ALA A 53 8.74 -2.32 -27.96
CA ALA A 53 8.69 -1.32 -29.03
C ALA A 53 8.70 0.11 -28.47
N ALA A 54 7.93 0.38 -27.42
CA ALA A 54 7.85 1.70 -26.81
C ALA A 54 9.15 2.15 -26.12
N LEU A 55 9.96 1.20 -25.62
CA LEU A 55 11.20 1.46 -24.89
C LEU A 55 12.47 1.20 -25.74
N ALA A 56 12.36 1.02 -27.04
CA ALA A 56 13.49 0.71 -27.91
C ALA A 56 14.63 1.75 -27.78
N GLY A 57 15.87 1.28 -27.64
CA GLY A 57 17.07 2.13 -27.56
C GLY A 57 17.24 2.94 -26.27
N ARG A 58 16.38 2.76 -25.28
CA ARG A 58 16.41 3.51 -24.02
C ARG A 58 16.99 2.70 -22.86
N ALA A 59 17.64 3.39 -21.95
CA ALA A 59 18.18 2.87 -20.70
C ALA A 59 17.87 3.83 -19.54
N TRP A 60 17.89 3.32 -18.31
CA TRP A 60 17.59 4.07 -17.08
C TRP A 60 18.54 3.65 -15.96
N GLU A 61 18.80 4.54 -15.03
CA GLU A 61 19.52 4.24 -13.80
C GLU A 61 18.70 3.30 -12.93
N ALA A 62 17.39 3.55 -12.84
CA ALA A 62 16.49 2.74 -12.02
C ALA A 62 15.10 2.62 -12.64
N VAL A 63 14.46 1.51 -12.34
CA VAL A 63 13.05 1.25 -12.62
C VAL A 63 12.31 0.97 -11.31
N ILE A 64 11.16 1.61 -11.12
CA ILE A 64 10.22 1.28 -10.04
C ILE A 64 8.94 0.72 -10.67
N ASP A 65 8.48 -0.42 -10.17
CA ASP A 65 7.30 -1.14 -10.67
C ASP A 65 6.27 -1.35 -9.57
N THR A 66 5.03 -0.92 -9.81
CA THR A 66 3.89 -1.06 -8.88
C THR A 66 2.87 -2.10 -9.32
N TRP A 67 3.20 -2.95 -10.30
CA TRP A 67 2.25 -3.92 -10.84
C TRP A 67 1.71 -4.88 -9.78
N SER A 68 0.41 -5.18 -9.83
CA SER A 68 -0.28 -6.05 -8.87
C SER A 68 -1.21 -7.09 -9.52
N GLY A 69 -1.14 -7.25 -10.82
CA GLY A 69 -1.86 -8.29 -11.55
C GLY A 69 -0.94 -9.44 -11.95
N ALA A 70 -1.22 -10.10 -13.06
CA ALA A 70 -0.51 -11.27 -13.55
C ALA A 70 1.02 -11.18 -13.41
N PRO A 71 1.68 -12.13 -12.74
CA PRO A 71 3.14 -12.12 -12.53
C PRO A 71 3.93 -12.10 -13.84
N ARG A 72 3.43 -12.79 -14.89
CA ARG A 72 4.07 -12.80 -16.22
C ARG A 72 4.37 -11.39 -16.77
N VAL A 73 3.53 -10.40 -16.42
CA VAL A 73 3.74 -9.01 -16.86
C VAL A 73 4.96 -8.38 -16.19
N VAL A 74 5.19 -8.70 -14.92
CA VAL A 74 6.41 -8.30 -14.19
C VAL A 74 7.62 -9.01 -14.78
N ARG A 75 7.52 -10.33 -15.00
CA ARG A 75 8.59 -11.14 -15.59
C ARG A 75 9.04 -10.59 -16.95
N ASP A 76 8.10 -10.34 -17.84
CA ASP A 76 8.40 -9.88 -19.19
C ASP A 76 9.03 -8.47 -19.17
N SER A 77 8.54 -7.60 -18.27
CA SER A 77 9.12 -6.27 -18.06
C SER A 77 10.52 -6.33 -17.45
N ALA A 78 10.73 -7.17 -16.43
CA ALA A 78 12.01 -7.31 -15.77
C ALA A 78 13.06 -7.88 -16.73
N ARG A 79 12.74 -8.92 -17.49
CA ARG A 79 13.63 -9.50 -18.52
C ARG A 79 14.00 -8.47 -19.61
N LEU A 80 13.02 -7.71 -20.10
CA LEU A 80 13.27 -6.66 -21.09
C LEU A 80 14.23 -5.59 -20.58
N LEU A 81 14.12 -5.24 -19.29
CA LEU A 81 14.86 -4.12 -18.70
C LEU A 81 16.16 -4.55 -18.02
N ALA A 82 16.46 -5.84 -17.88
CA ALA A 82 17.65 -6.34 -17.18
C ALA A 82 18.97 -5.81 -17.74
N GLY A 83 19.09 -5.62 -19.07
CA GLY A 83 20.23 -5.01 -19.75
C GLY A 83 20.11 -3.51 -19.98
N ARG A 84 19.04 -2.86 -19.49
CA ARG A 84 18.72 -1.44 -19.77
C ARG A 84 18.51 -0.62 -18.52
N ALA A 85 18.50 -1.25 -17.33
CA ALA A 85 18.33 -0.56 -16.07
C ALA A 85 19.40 -1.01 -15.06
N GLY A 86 19.93 -0.04 -14.33
CA GLY A 86 20.91 -0.30 -13.28
C GLY A 86 20.31 -0.93 -12.03
N HIS A 87 19.03 -0.63 -11.71
CA HIS A 87 18.32 -1.07 -10.52
C HIS A 87 16.84 -1.31 -10.81
N TYR A 88 16.21 -2.27 -10.12
CA TYR A 88 14.78 -2.53 -10.24
C TYR A 88 14.12 -2.64 -8.87
N GLY A 89 13.32 -1.65 -8.53
CA GLY A 89 12.49 -1.66 -7.31
C GLY A 89 11.08 -2.16 -7.62
N TYR A 90 10.69 -3.26 -6.99
CA TYR A 90 9.35 -3.81 -7.08
C TYR A 90 8.55 -3.54 -5.81
N VAL A 91 7.41 -2.88 -5.94
CA VAL A 91 6.46 -2.71 -4.83
C VAL A 91 5.72 -4.03 -4.63
N SER A 92 6.27 -4.87 -3.77
CA SER A 92 5.65 -6.11 -3.32
C SER A 92 4.69 -5.84 -2.15
N SER A 93 4.28 -6.87 -1.46
CA SER A 93 3.34 -6.80 -0.34
C SER A 93 3.71 -7.81 0.73
N ARG A 94 3.43 -7.50 1.98
CA ARG A 94 3.49 -8.47 3.08
C ARG A 94 2.49 -9.63 2.92
N SER A 95 1.51 -9.49 2.03
CA SER A 95 0.61 -10.59 1.67
C SER A 95 1.31 -11.80 1.06
N VAL A 96 2.60 -11.67 0.63
CA VAL A 96 3.39 -12.81 0.13
C VAL A 96 3.73 -13.84 1.20
N TYR A 97 3.63 -13.49 2.47
CA TYR A 97 3.85 -14.45 3.54
C TYR A 97 2.72 -15.46 3.65
N SER A 98 3.07 -16.70 3.98
CA SER A 98 2.09 -17.73 4.30
C SER A 98 1.32 -17.35 5.56
N TRP A 99 0.02 -17.54 5.52
CA TRP A 99 -0.88 -17.20 6.61
C TRP A 99 -1.20 -18.43 7.49
N PRO A 100 -1.31 -18.32 8.81
CA PRO A 100 -1.05 -17.12 9.63
C PRO A 100 0.44 -16.79 9.74
N THR A 101 0.78 -15.50 9.71
CA THR A 101 2.16 -15.05 9.88
C THR A 101 2.45 -14.86 11.38
N PRO A 102 3.49 -15.50 11.94
CA PRO A 102 3.83 -15.33 13.36
C PRO A 102 4.18 -13.87 13.70
N VAL A 103 3.85 -13.47 14.93
CA VAL A 103 4.26 -12.19 15.52
C VAL A 103 5.78 -12.06 15.48
N GLY A 104 6.31 -10.89 15.16
CA GLY A 104 7.75 -10.65 15.09
C GLY A 104 8.46 -11.20 13.86
N SER A 105 7.72 -11.78 12.89
CA SER A 105 8.33 -12.35 11.68
C SER A 105 9.08 -11.32 10.87
N ASP A 106 10.25 -11.70 10.39
CA ASP A 106 11.11 -10.94 9.48
C ASP A 106 10.99 -11.42 8.02
N GLU A 107 11.91 -10.96 7.17
CA GLU A 107 11.93 -11.28 5.73
C GLU A 107 12.24 -12.75 5.42
N THR A 108 12.68 -13.54 6.39
CA THR A 108 12.96 -14.98 6.25
C THR A 108 11.73 -15.85 6.45
N ALA A 109 10.62 -15.28 6.93
CA ALA A 109 9.38 -16.02 7.16
C ALA A 109 8.86 -16.68 5.87
N THR A 110 8.18 -17.81 6.04
CA THR A 110 7.64 -18.62 4.94
C THR A 110 6.72 -17.79 4.05
N VAL A 111 6.93 -17.90 2.74
CA VAL A 111 6.14 -17.22 1.72
C VAL A 111 5.27 -18.20 0.94
N VAL A 112 4.20 -17.72 0.33
CA VAL A 112 3.35 -18.54 -0.55
C VAL A 112 4.15 -19.04 -1.74
N LYS A 113 3.75 -20.21 -2.28
CA LYS A 113 4.27 -20.71 -3.55
C LYS A 113 3.71 -19.86 -4.68
N ALA A 114 4.52 -19.59 -5.70
CA ALA A 114 4.07 -18.82 -6.85
C ALA A 114 4.86 -19.19 -8.10
N ASP A 115 4.25 -18.99 -9.24
CA ASP A 115 4.86 -19.15 -10.56
C ASP A 115 4.95 -17.77 -11.25
N PRO A 116 6.17 -17.28 -11.59
CA PRO A 116 6.35 -16.02 -12.29
C PRO A 116 5.76 -16.02 -13.71
N SER A 117 5.37 -17.17 -14.25
CA SER A 117 4.73 -17.29 -15.55
C SER A 117 3.20 -17.22 -15.51
N SER A 118 2.58 -17.22 -14.32
CA SER A 118 1.13 -17.20 -14.14
C SER A 118 0.48 -15.98 -14.80
N GLY A 119 -0.72 -16.23 -15.33
CA GLY A 119 -1.52 -15.23 -16.03
C GLY A 119 -2.51 -14.47 -15.14
N ASP A 120 -3.57 -13.98 -15.76
CA ASP A 120 -4.70 -13.36 -15.09
C ASP A 120 -5.42 -14.39 -14.20
N ASN A 121 -6.17 -13.94 -13.20
CA ASN A 121 -6.82 -14.75 -12.16
C ASN A 121 -5.89 -15.40 -11.12
N THR A 122 -4.64 -14.99 -11.05
CA THR A 122 -3.74 -15.38 -9.97
C THR A 122 -4.14 -14.67 -8.67
N ASP A 123 -4.16 -15.38 -7.55
CA ASP A 123 -4.37 -14.77 -6.23
C ASP A 123 -3.38 -13.62 -5.98
N TYR A 124 -3.81 -12.60 -5.21
CA TYR A 124 -3.01 -11.39 -5.01
C TYR A 124 -1.65 -11.70 -4.35
N ALA A 125 -1.61 -12.59 -3.35
CA ALA A 125 -0.37 -12.96 -2.67
C ALA A 125 0.57 -13.70 -3.63
N GLU A 126 0.03 -14.66 -4.38
CA GLU A 126 0.77 -15.41 -5.41
C GLU A 126 1.24 -14.50 -6.55
N ALA A 127 0.40 -13.55 -6.98
CA ALA A 127 0.76 -12.58 -8.02
C ALA A 127 1.94 -11.71 -7.58
N LYS A 128 1.92 -11.20 -6.33
CA LYS A 128 3.03 -10.42 -5.77
C LYS A 128 4.29 -11.27 -5.60
N ARG A 129 4.15 -12.51 -5.10
CA ARG A 129 5.30 -13.41 -4.94
C ARG A 129 5.90 -13.83 -6.29
N GLY A 130 5.09 -14.13 -7.29
CA GLY A 130 5.55 -14.41 -8.65
C GLY A 130 6.31 -13.23 -9.26
N GLY A 131 5.85 -12.00 -9.00
CA GLY A 131 6.56 -10.78 -9.36
C GLY A 131 7.92 -10.66 -8.66
N GLU A 132 8.01 -10.98 -7.35
CA GLU A 132 9.31 -11.02 -6.63
C GLU A 132 10.30 -11.99 -7.28
N ILE A 133 9.85 -13.21 -7.57
CA ILE A 133 10.68 -14.23 -8.22
C ILE A 133 11.19 -13.71 -9.56
N ALA A 134 10.31 -13.17 -10.39
CA ALA A 134 10.65 -12.65 -11.71
C ALA A 134 11.69 -11.53 -11.67
N VAL A 135 11.56 -10.59 -10.73
CA VAL A 135 12.49 -9.47 -10.59
C VAL A 135 13.84 -9.96 -10.04
N ALA A 136 13.83 -10.86 -9.06
CA ALA A 136 15.05 -11.43 -8.50
C ALA A 136 15.84 -12.24 -9.55
N GLU A 137 15.16 -13.04 -10.38
CA GLU A 137 15.79 -13.77 -11.48
C GLU A 137 16.45 -12.84 -12.52
N ALA A 138 15.81 -11.71 -12.84
CA ALA A 138 16.29 -10.82 -13.89
C ALA A 138 17.37 -9.83 -13.41
N PHE A 139 17.33 -9.39 -12.16
CA PHE A 139 18.19 -8.34 -11.63
C PHE A 139 19.18 -8.80 -10.54
N GLY A 140 18.99 -9.98 -9.93
CA GLY A 140 19.87 -10.47 -8.89
C GLY A 140 20.01 -9.50 -7.72
N GLU A 141 21.22 -9.14 -7.34
CA GLU A 141 21.50 -8.19 -6.25
C GLU A 141 21.00 -6.76 -6.49
N ARG A 142 20.66 -6.42 -7.73
CA ARG A 142 20.10 -5.12 -8.11
C ARG A 142 18.59 -5.05 -7.98
N ALA A 143 17.95 -6.12 -7.52
CA ALA A 143 16.52 -6.23 -7.28
C ALA A 143 16.17 -5.76 -5.87
N LEU A 144 15.36 -4.71 -5.72
CA LEU A 144 14.75 -4.29 -4.46
C LEU A 144 13.31 -4.81 -4.40
N LEU A 145 13.02 -5.66 -3.43
CA LEU A 145 11.70 -6.24 -3.22
C LEU A 145 11.08 -5.62 -1.95
N ALA A 146 10.28 -4.59 -2.14
CA ALA A 146 9.66 -3.85 -1.05
C ALA A 146 8.34 -4.51 -0.64
N ARG A 147 8.36 -5.41 0.36
CA ARG A 147 7.16 -6.02 0.95
C ARG A 147 6.45 -4.97 1.81
N ALA A 148 5.69 -4.11 1.15
CA ALA A 148 4.97 -3.05 1.82
C ALA A 148 3.86 -3.59 2.72
N GLY A 149 3.72 -2.98 3.91
CA GLY A 149 2.61 -3.22 4.82
C GLY A 149 1.37 -2.40 4.42
N LEU A 150 0.62 -1.93 5.42
CA LEU A 150 -0.54 -1.08 5.21
C LEU A 150 -0.09 0.33 4.75
N ILE A 151 -0.28 0.61 3.47
CA ILE A 151 0.03 1.92 2.90
C ILE A 151 -1.19 2.82 3.00
N LEU A 152 -1.03 4.00 3.58
CA LEU A 152 -2.05 5.04 3.73
C LEU A 152 -1.53 6.37 3.16
N GLY A 153 -2.42 7.34 2.99
CA GLY A 153 -2.03 8.69 2.57
C GLY A 153 -2.90 9.25 1.46
N PRO A 154 -2.57 10.46 0.98
CA PRO A 154 -3.28 11.09 -0.13
C PRO A 154 -3.30 10.19 -1.38
N TYR A 155 -4.42 10.22 -2.10
CA TYR A 155 -4.69 9.39 -3.29
C TYR A 155 -4.80 7.88 -3.04
N GLU A 156 -5.02 7.45 -1.78
CA GLU A 156 -5.25 6.04 -1.46
C GLU A 156 -6.42 5.48 -2.27
N ASP A 157 -6.14 4.45 -3.08
CA ASP A 157 -7.09 3.86 -4.03
C ASP A 157 -7.87 2.67 -3.47
N VAL A 158 -7.61 2.25 -2.22
CA VAL A 158 -8.39 1.24 -1.49
C VAL A 158 -9.49 1.90 -0.67
N GLY A 159 -9.23 3.10 -0.15
CA GLY A 159 -10.19 3.91 0.58
C GLY A 159 -10.30 3.60 2.07
N ARG A 160 -9.29 3.00 2.70
CA ARG A 160 -9.33 2.60 4.13
C ARG A 160 -9.34 3.80 5.06
N LEU A 161 -8.32 4.66 4.97
CA LEU A 161 -8.27 5.90 5.76
C LEU A 161 -9.32 6.91 5.28
N PRO A 162 -9.55 7.09 3.96
CA PRO A 162 -10.67 7.87 3.46
C PRO A 162 -12.03 7.49 4.04
N TRP A 163 -12.31 6.20 4.22
CA TRP A 163 -13.58 5.76 4.82
C TRP A 163 -13.72 6.25 6.28
N TRP A 164 -12.68 6.09 7.11
CA TRP A 164 -12.70 6.58 8.49
C TRP A 164 -12.94 8.08 8.56
N LEU A 165 -12.23 8.84 7.74
CA LEU A 165 -12.38 10.30 7.68
C LEU A 165 -13.82 10.70 7.28
N ARG A 166 -14.37 10.05 6.28
CA ARG A 166 -15.76 10.29 5.86
C ARG A 166 -16.77 9.82 6.89
N ARG A 167 -16.51 8.70 7.56
CA ARG A 167 -17.41 8.24 8.61
C ARG A 167 -17.45 9.21 9.78
N LEU A 168 -16.30 9.70 10.22
CA LEU A 168 -16.19 10.67 11.31
C LEU A 168 -16.79 12.03 10.93
N GLN A 169 -16.59 12.49 9.70
CA GLN A 169 -17.19 13.74 9.18
C GLN A 169 -18.72 13.78 9.34
N ARG A 170 -19.38 12.63 9.22
CA ARG A 170 -20.85 12.56 9.39
C ARG A 170 -21.29 12.78 10.84
N GLY A 171 -20.38 12.73 11.80
CA GLY A 171 -20.66 12.94 13.21
C GLY A 171 -21.47 11.83 13.87
N GLY A 172 -22.03 12.14 15.04
CA GLY A 172 -22.79 11.22 15.87
C GLY A 172 -21.94 10.10 16.47
N ARG A 173 -22.62 9.03 16.93
CA ARG A 173 -21.94 7.84 17.48
C ARG A 173 -21.29 7.04 16.35
N VAL A 174 -20.01 6.73 16.50
CA VAL A 174 -19.18 6.02 15.53
C VAL A 174 -18.61 4.77 16.20
N LEU A 175 -18.82 3.61 15.60
CA LEU A 175 -18.22 2.38 16.09
C LEU A 175 -16.68 2.46 15.98
N ALA A 176 -16.01 2.35 17.11
CA ALA A 176 -14.56 2.29 17.21
C ALA A 176 -14.17 0.86 17.65
N PRO A 177 -13.39 0.12 16.83
CA PRO A 177 -13.01 -1.23 17.18
C PRO A 177 -11.83 -1.23 18.16
N GLY A 178 -12.06 -1.89 19.31
CA GLY A 178 -11.08 -2.00 20.39
C GLY A 178 -10.06 -3.11 20.23
N PRO A 179 -9.11 -3.19 21.15
CA PRO A 179 -8.86 -2.17 22.18
C PRO A 179 -8.23 -0.90 21.58
N PRO A 180 -8.43 0.29 22.21
CA PRO A 180 -7.88 1.56 21.70
C PRO A 180 -6.35 1.58 21.58
N ASP A 181 -5.66 0.90 22.46
CA ASP A 181 -4.21 0.78 22.50
C ASP A 181 -3.67 -0.28 21.53
N ARG A 182 -4.52 -0.94 20.72
CA ARG A 182 -4.09 -1.89 19.69
C ARG A 182 -3.01 -1.27 18.81
N PRO A 183 -1.77 -1.79 18.83
CA PRO A 183 -0.69 -1.29 18.00
C PRO A 183 -1.01 -1.45 16.52
N LEU A 184 -0.60 -0.48 15.72
CA LEU A 184 -0.68 -0.50 14.27
C LEU A 184 0.71 -0.34 13.64
N GLN A 185 0.92 -1.06 12.56
CA GLN A 185 2.00 -0.78 11.60
C GLN A 185 1.36 -0.22 10.34
N LEU A 186 1.71 1.01 9.99
CA LEU A 186 1.25 1.69 8.79
C LEU A 186 2.42 2.44 8.13
N LEU A 187 2.27 2.79 6.88
CA LEU A 187 3.28 3.49 6.10
C LEU A 187 2.62 4.58 5.26
N ASP A 188 3.11 5.80 5.37
CA ASP A 188 2.70 6.85 4.43
C ASP A 188 3.25 6.54 3.04
N VAL A 189 2.43 6.70 2.03
CA VAL A 189 2.81 6.43 0.63
C VAL A 189 4.01 7.25 0.17
N ARG A 190 4.21 8.44 0.72
CA ARG A 190 5.34 9.33 0.42
C ARG A 190 6.64 8.83 1.06
N ASP A 191 6.56 8.21 2.24
CA ASP A 191 7.73 7.63 2.92
C ASP A 191 8.21 6.37 2.19
N LEU A 192 7.28 5.54 1.70
CA LEU A 192 7.59 4.42 0.80
C LEU A 192 8.30 4.92 -0.46
N ALA A 193 7.75 5.95 -1.10
CA ALA A 193 8.30 6.52 -2.33
C ALA A 193 9.72 7.06 -2.12
N ALA A 194 9.92 7.87 -1.10
CA ALA A 194 11.22 8.45 -0.76
C ALA A 194 12.26 7.37 -0.44
N TRP A 195 11.90 6.36 0.34
CA TRP A 195 12.78 5.27 0.69
C TRP A 195 13.17 4.42 -0.52
N MET A 196 12.22 4.05 -1.39
CA MET A 196 12.52 3.28 -2.60
C MET A 196 13.47 4.03 -3.54
N LEU A 197 13.29 5.34 -3.70
CA LEU A 197 14.18 6.18 -4.50
C LEU A 197 15.58 6.29 -3.88
N ALA A 198 15.67 6.40 -2.55
CA ALA A 198 16.95 6.41 -1.84
C ALA A 198 17.68 5.06 -1.98
N CYS A 199 16.97 3.93 -1.91
CA CYS A 199 17.54 2.60 -2.17
C CYS A 199 18.05 2.48 -3.60
N ALA A 200 17.28 2.92 -4.58
CA ALA A 200 17.68 2.90 -5.99
C ALA A 200 18.95 3.74 -6.23
N GLN A 201 19.05 4.93 -5.65
CA GLN A 201 20.23 5.78 -5.74
C GLN A 201 21.49 5.12 -5.15
N LYS A 202 21.32 4.33 -4.07
CA LYS A 202 22.43 3.60 -3.43
C LYS A 202 22.73 2.25 -4.09
N GLY A 203 21.96 1.84 -5.09
CA GLY A 203 22.03 0.50 -5.67
C GLY A 203 21.65 -0.62 -4.67
N LEU A 204 20.88 -0.29 -3.63
CA LEU A 204 20.53 -1.23 -2.57
C LEU A 204 19.41 -2.18 -3.03
N GLY A 205 19.74 -3.46 -3.18
CA GLY A 205 18.78 -4.52 -3.44
C GLY A 205 18.51 -5.39 -2.20
N GLY A 206 17.67 -6.39 -2.41
CA GLY A 206 17.23 -7.35 -1.40
C GLY A 206 15.77 -7.25 -1.03
N VAL A 207 15.37 -8.05 -0.05
CA VAL A 207 13.97 -8.12 0.44
C VAL A 207 13.85 -7.31 1.72
N PHE A 208 12.79 -6.52 1.84
CA PHE A 208 12.55 -5.66 3.01
C PHE A 208 11.08 -5.63 3.39
N ASN A 209 10.78 -5.78 4.68
CA ASN A 209 9.48 -5.45 5.26
C ASN A 209 9.37 -3.92 5.41
N VAL A 210 8.58 -3.29 4.54
CA VAL A 210 8.54 -1.83 4.45
C VAL A 210 7.24 -1.32 5.07
N VAL A 211 7.31 -1.04 6.37
CA VAL A 211 6.24 -0.45 7.17
C VAL A 211 6.83 0.13 8.45
N SER A 212 6.07 0.90 9.21
CA SER A 212 6.53 1.44 10.50
C SER A 212 6.81 0.34 11.53
N ARG A 213 7.54 0.68 12.59
CA ARG A 213 7.63 -0.17 13.78
C ARG A 213 6.25 -0.38 14.40
N SER A 214 6.06 -1.53 15.06
CA SER A 214 4.85 -1.78 15.86
C SER A 214 4.72 -0.69 16.95
N GLY A 215 3.51 -0.20 17.17
CA GLY A 215 3.27 0.89 18.11
C GLY A 215 3.59 2.30 17.58
N HIS A 216 3.97 2.46 16.32
CA HIS A 216 4.09 3.78 15.67
C HIS A 216 2.79 4.60 15.75
N ALA A 217 1.67 3.91 15.68
CA ALA A 217 0.34 4.40 16.02
C ALA A 217 -0.43 3.31 16.75
N THR A 218 -1.52 3.68 17.42
CA THR A 218 -2.54 2.74 17.90
C THR A 218 -3.85 3.01 17.18
N MET A 219 -4.80 2.08 17.25
CA MET A 219 -6.14 2.31 16.68
C MET A 219 -6.78 3.57 17.29
N GLY A 220 -6.61 3.76 18.60
CA GLY A 220 -7.09 4.94 19.32
C GLY A 220 -6.44 6.23 18.85
N SER A 221 -5.12 6.26 18.72
CA SER A 221 -4.40 7.46 18.27
C SER A 221 -4.74 7.83 16.83
N LEU A 222 -4.91 6.83 15.95
CA LEU A 222 -5.31 7.04 14.56
C LEU A 222 -6.72 7.62 14.45
N LEU A 223 -7.70 7.02 15.17
CA LEU A 223 -9.08 7.51 15.17
C LEU A 223 -9.21 8.87 15.86
N ALA A 224 -8.45 9.13 16.92
CA ALA A 224 -8.41 10.45 17.56
C ALA A 224 -7.87 11.53 16.60
N ALA A 225 -6.82 11.24 15.84
CA ALA A 225 -6.31 12.14 14.81
C ALA A 225 -7.35 12.36 13.71
N ALA A 226 -7.97 11.29 13.19
CA ALA A 226 -9.00 11.38 12.16
C ALA A 226 -10.22 12.18 12.64
N LYS A 227 -10.67 11.96 13.89
CA LYS A 227 -11.75 12.74 14.51
C LYS A 227 -11.41 14.23 14.56
N ARG A 228 -10.22 14.58 15.02
CA ARG A 228 -9.77 15.98 15.11
C ARG A 228 -9.80 16.68 13.76
N GLU A 229 -9.37 15.99 12.69
CA GLU A 229 -9.28 16.58 11.36
C GLU A 229 -10.62 16.67 10.63
N SER A 230 -11.48 15.65 10.76
CA SER A 230 -12.65 15.51 9.88
C SER A 230 -14.00 15.57 10.59
N GLY A 231 -14.08 15.23 11.88
CA GLY A 231 -15.35 15.11 12.59
C GLY A 231 -15.22 15.35 14.08
N PRO A 232 -14.92 16.59 14.54
CA PRO A 232 -14.68 16.87 15.96
C PRO A 232 -15.89 16.52 16.84
N ASP A 233 -17.10 16.58 16.29
CA ASP A 233 -18.35 16.29 17.01
C ASP A 233 -18.71 14.78 17.04
N ALA A 234 -17.93 13.94 16.38
CA ALA A 234 -18.15 12.49 16.41
C ALA A 234 -17.84 11.91 17.80
N GLU A 235 -18.67 10.98 18.27
CA GLU A 235 -18.45 10.23 19.50
C GLU A 235 -17.93 8.83 19.16
N LEU A 236 -16.72 8.48 19.58
CA LEU A 236 -16.15 7.15 19.40
C LEU A 236 -16.73 6.20 20.46
N VAL A 237 -17.48 5.21 20.02
CA VAL A 237 -18.05 4.15 20.87
C VAL A 237 -17.21 2.89 20.69
N TRP A 238 -16.39 2.59 21.69
CA TRP A 238 -15.48 1.46 21.64
C TRP A 238 -16.20 0.13 21.90
N ALA A 239 -15.98 -0.84 21.01
CA ALA A 239 -16.50 -2.19 21.15
C ALA A 239 -15.37 -3.21 21.21
N SER A 240 -15.55 -4.26 21.99
CA SER A 240 -14.57 -5.34 22.07
C SER A 240 -14.54 -6.18 20.78
N PRO A 241 -13.41 -6.84 20.47
CA PRO A 241 -13.32 -7.74 19.32
C PRO A 241 -14.39 -8.84 19.32
N GLU A 242 -14.74 -9.35 20.50
CA GLU A 242 -15.75 -10.39 20.68
C GLU A 242 -17.14 -9.87 20.32
N ALA A 243 -17.51 -8.67 20.78
CA ALA A 243 -18.80 -8.05 20.48
C ALA A 243 -18.93 -7.74 18.97
N ILE A 244 -17.84 -7.26 18.33
CA ILE A 244 -17.78 -7.00 16.88
C ILE A 244 -17.98 -8.31 16.10
N SER A 245 -17.27 -9.37 16.48
CA SER A 245 -17.37 -10.69 15.85
C SER A 245 -18.77 -11.30 16.02
N ALA A 246 -19.34 -11.22 17.24
CA ALA A 246 -20.69 -11.72 17.53
C ALA A 246 -21.78 -11.00 16.72
N ALA A 247 -21.56 -9.74 16.36
CA ALA A 247 -22.45 -8.97 15.49
C ALA A 247 -22.24 -9.28 13.98
N GLY A 248 -21.35 -10.20 13.63
CA GLY A 248 -21.02 -10.54 12.25
C GLY A 248 -20.39 -9.38 11.48
N ILE A 249 -19.70 -8.46 12.17
CA ILE A 249 -18.99 -7.34 11.54
C ILE A 249 -17.57 -7.82 11.18
N GLU A 250 -17.22 -7.70 9.90
CA GLU A 250 -15.95 -8.18 9.39
C GLU A 250 -14.80 -7.19 9.65
N ALA A 251 -13.72 -7.72 10.23
CA ALA A 251 -12.47 -6.99 10.33
C ALA A 251 -11.89 -6.73 8.94
N TRP A 252 -11.08 -5.69 8.78
CA TRP A 252 -10.37 -5.29 7.56
C TRP A 252 -11.24 -4.80 6.40
N THR A 253 -12.38 -5.41 6.15
CA THR A 253 -13.32 -5.04 5.06
C THR A 253 -14.37 -4.05 5.54
N GLU A 254 -15.13 -4.36 6.58
CA GLU A 254 -16.14 -3.47 7.16
C GLU A 254 -15.55 -2.48 8.17
N LEU A 255 -14.52 -2.89 8.92
CA LEU A 255 -13.73 -2.01 9.80
C LEU A 255 -12.30 -1.89 9.26
N PRO A 256 -12.06 -1.00 8.28
CA PRO A 256 -10.78 -0.89 7.61
C PRO A 256 -9.63 -0.61 8.58
N ILE A 257 -8.42 -1.11 8.26
CA ILE A 257 -7.20 -0.95 9.07
C ILE A 257 -7.17 -1.88 10.29
N TRP A 258 -8.31 -2.07 10.94
CA TRP A 258 -8.41 -2.85 12.16
C TRP A 258 -8.42 -4.36 11.91
N LEU A 259 -7.67 -5.06 12.78
CA LEU A 259 -7.72 -6.51 12.92
C LEU A 259 -7.70 -6.86 14.43
N PRO A 260 -8.39 -7.94 14.83
CA PRO A 260 -8.39 -8.36 16.23
C PRO A 260 -6.95 -8.65 16.71
N PRO A 261 -6.66 -8.44 18.00
CA PRO A 261 -5.32 -8.62 18.55
C PRO A 261 -4.90 -10.08 18.69
N THR A 262 -5.84 -11.00 18.56
CA THR A 262 -5.67 -12.45 18.72
C THR A 262 -6.03 -13.20 17.45
N GLY A 263 -5.71 -14.50 17.42
CA GLY A 263 -5.98 -15.37 16.28
C GLY A 263 -4.97 -15.18 15.14
N GLU A 264 -5.37 -15.61 13.96
CA GLU A 264 -4.49 -15.65 12.78
C GLU A 264 -3.98 -14.28 12.35
N ALA A 265 -4.75 -13.22 12.61
CA ALA A 265 -4.43 -11.85 12.22
C ALA A 265 -3.47 -11.12 13.17
N ALA A 266 -3.08 -11.72 14.29
CA ALA A 266 -2.29 -11.07 15.34
C ALA A 266 -0.96 -10.49 14.80
N GLY A 267 -0.28 -11.21 13.89
CA GLY A 267 1.01 -10.82 13.33
C GLY A 267 0.96 -9.71 12.27
N LEU A 268 -0.22 -9.28 11.81
CA LEU A 268 -0.29 -8.31 10.71
C LEU A 268 0.30 -6.94 11.09
N HIS A 269 0.09 -6.50 12.32
CA HIS A 269 0.61 -5.24 12.84
C HIS A 269 1.81 -5.40 13.76
N ASP A 270 2.50 -6.54 13.65
CA ASP A 270 3.67 -6.84 14.48
C ASP A 270 4.68 -7.70 13.72
N CYS A 271 5.24 -7.15 12.65
CA CYS A 271 6.37 -7.75 11.96
C CYS A 271 7.67 -7.03 12.31
N ASN A 272 8.77 -7.74 12.19
CA ASN A 272 10.10 -7.16 12.28
C ASN A 272 10.38 -6.33 11.01
N VAL A 273 10.83 -5.10 11.21
CA VAL A 273 11.10 -4.11 10.16
C VAL A 273 12.49 -3.49 10.27
N GLU A 274 13.31 -4.00 11.17
CA GLU A 274 14.60 -3.38 11.51
C GLU A 274 15.53 -3.29 10.30
N ARG A 275 15.43 -4.24 9.36
CA ARG A 275 16.20 -4.21 8.11
C ARG A 275 15.89 -2.98 7.25
N ALA A 276 14.61 -2.64 7.08
CA ALA A 276 14.22 -1.45 6.31
C ALA A 276 14.60 -0.15 7.04
N HIS A 277 14.42 -0.11 8.36
CA HIS A 277 14.82 1.05 9.18
C HIS A 277 16.35 1.24 9.20
N ALA A 278 17.13 0.18 9.31
CA ALA A 278 18.59 0.23 9.17
C ALA A 278 19.03 0.69 7.78
N ALA A 279 18.22 0.39 6.74
CA ALA A 279 18.40 0.88 5.38
C ALA A 279 17.90 2.32 5.15
N GLY A 280 17.48 3.01 6.22
CA GLY A 280 17.08 4.42 6.19
C GLY A 280 15.58 4.68 6.00
N LEU A 281 14.71 3.69 6.24
CA LEU A 281 13.27 3.94 6.25
C LEU A 281 12.94 4.87 7.43
N ALA A 282 12.38 6.02 7.13
CA ALA A 282 11.82 6.96 8.09
C ALA A 282 10.30 7.06 7.86
N CYS A 283 9.53 6.93 8.95
CA CYS A 283 8.08 7.04 8.89
C CYS A 283 7.65 8.34 9.57
N ARG A 284 6.91 9.18 8.86
CA ARG A 284 6.31 10.40 9.42
C ARG A 284 5.27 10.07 10.48
N PRO A 285 4.95 10.99 11.38
CA PRO A 285 3.86 10.81 12.33
C PRO A 285 2.55 10.43 11.62
N ALA A 286 1.81 9.47 12.16
CA ALA A 286 0.52 9.05 11.58
C ALA A 286 -0.48 10.22 11.51
N THR A 287 -0.36 11.19 12.40
CA THR A 287 -1.15 12.44 12.39
C THR A 287 -0.98 13.24 11.09
N ASP A 288 0.23 13.28 10.54
CA ASP A 288 0.51 14.00 9.29
C ASP A 288 -0.11 13.28 8.09
N THR A 289 -0.03 11.94 8.10
CA THR A 289 -0.71 11.11 7.10
C THR A 289 -2.22 11.34 7.12
N VAL A 290 -2.82 11.40 8.30
CA VAL A 290 -4.26 11.66 8.48
C VAL A 290 -4.63 13.06 7.97
N ALA A 291 -3.92 14.09 8.43
CA ALA A 291 -4.21 15.49 8.07
C ALA A 291 -4.07 15.73 6.56
N ASP A 292 -3.00 15.20 5.94
CA ASP A 292 -2.76 15.35 4.51
C ASP A 292 -3.76 14.56 3.65
N THR A 293 -4.18 13.38 4.13
CA THR A 293 -5.23 12.62 3.47
C THR A 293 -6.57 13.36 3.53
N TRP A 294 -6.89 13.97 4.67
CA TRP A 294 -8.10 14.78 4.80
C TRP A 294 -8.07 16.01 3.90
N ARG A 295 -6.95 16.74 3.87
CA ARG A 295 -6.76 17.90 3.00
C ARG A 295 -6.96 17.53 1.52
N TRP A 296 -6.39 16.40 1.09
CA TRP A 296 -6.58 15.88 -0.26
C TRP A 296 -8.06 15.55 -0.53
N LEU A 297 -8.74 14.84 0.39
CA LEU A 297 -10.17 14.51 0.23
C LEU A 297 -11.04 15.76 0.10
N CYS A 298 -10.75 16.83 0.82
CA CYS A 298 -11.47 18.08 0.73
C CYS A 298 -11.21 18.78 -0.62
N ALA A 299 -9.97 18.77 -1.11
CA ALA A 299 -9.61 19.40 -2.39
C ALA A 299 -10.23 18.69 -3.61
N GLU A 300 -10.37 17.36 -3.56
CA GLU A 300 -11.01 16.56 -4.63
C GLU A 300 -12.56 16.58 -4.58
N GLY A 301 -13.16 17.50 -3.84
CA GLY A 301 -14.62 17.63 -3.71
C GLY A 301 -15.28 16.51 -2.91
N GLY A 302 -14.51 15.77 -2.18
CA GLY A 302 -15.02 14.82 -1.22
C GLY A 302 -15.43 13.44 -1.73
N SER A 303 -15.33 13.16 -3.00
CA SER A 303 -15.81 11.93 -3.62
C SER A 303 -14.61 11.09 -4.10
N HIS A 304 -14.03 10.26 -3.22
CA HIS A 304 -13.11 9.22 -3.65
C HIS A 304 -13.82 7.87 -3.60
N VAL A 305 -14.08 7.30 -4.77
CA VAL A 305 -14.58 5.94 -4.91
C VAL A 305 -13.45 5.08 -5.48
N PRO A 306 -13.01 4.02 -4.77
CA PRO A 306 -12.01 3.11 -5.28
C PRO A 306 -12.46 2.49 -6.61
N ARG A 307 -11.60 2.53 -7.63
CA ARG A 307 -11.91 1.96 -8.93
C ARG A 307 -11.56 0.47 -8.97
N GLY A 308 -12.55 -0.36 -9.35
CA GLY A 308 -12.32 -1.78 -9.64
C GLY A 308 -12.05 -2.66 -8.42
N ARG A 309 -12.34 -2.18 -7.21
CA ARG A 309 -12.25 -2.94 -5.96
C ARG A 309 -13.61 -2.90 -5.24
N PRO A 310 -13.96 -3.94 -4.45
CA PRO A 310 -15.09 -3.87 -3.55
C PRO A 310 -14.94 -2.66 -2.62
N PRO A 311 -16.03 -1.96 -2.30
CA PRO A 311 -15.98 -0.88 -1.31
C PRO A 311 -15.57 -1.45 0.06
N VAL A 312 -14.77 -0.68 0.79
CA VAL A 312 -14.47 -0.97 2.20
C VAL A 312 -15.38 -0.14 3.09
N GLY A 313 -15.64 -0.66 4.29
CA GLY A 313 -16.36 0.06 5.32
C GLY A 313 -17.71 -0.55 5.69
N LEU A 314 -18.13 -0.21 6.88
CA LEU A 314 -19.36 -0.75 7.49
C LEU A 314 -20.60 -0.06 6.92
N ASP A 315 -21.60 -0.86 6.59
CA ASP A 315 -22.91 -0.37 6.21
C ASP A 315 -23.51 0.50 7.35
N PRO A 316 -24.00 1.71 7.05
CA PRO A 316 -24.51 2.63 8.08
C PRO A 316 -25.68 2.08 8.87
N GLU A 317 -26.53 1.26 8.28
CA GLU A 317 -27.67 0.64 8.96
C GLU A 317 -27.21 -0.47 9.90
N LYS A 318 -26.23 -1.28 9.47
CA LYS A 318 -25.61 -2.32 10.29
C LYS A 318 -24.88 -1.68 11.47
N GLU A 319 -24.15 -0.59 11.26
CA GLU A 319 -23.49 0.17 12.33
C GLU A 319 -24.50 0.70 13.35
N ARG A 320 -25.56 1.35 12.89
CA ARG A 320 -26.58 1.93 13.77
C ARG A 320 -27.26 0.86 14.64
N ARG A 321 -27.62 -0.29 14.06
CA ARG A 321 -28.21 -1.41 14.79
C ARG A 321 -27.26 -1.93 15.86
N PHE A 322 -25.99 -2.11 15.52
CA PHE A 322 -24.99 -2.57 16.48
C PHE A 322 -24.77 -1.56 17.61
N LEU A 323 -24.62 -0.28 17.27
CA LEU A 323 -24.45 0.78 18.28
C LEU A 323 -25.64 0.91 19.24
N ALA A 324 -26.84 0.55 18.82
CA ALA A 324 -28.03 0.53 19.69
C ALA A 324 -27.98 -0.60 20.74
N THR A 325 -27.14 -1.61 20.53
CA THR A 325 -26.94 -2.69 21.52
C THR A 325 -25.86 -2.37 22.56
N LEU A 326 -25.07 -1.32 22.31
CA LEU A 326 -24.02 -0.84 23.19
C LEU A 326 -24.55 0.35 24.01
N THR A 327 -25.26 0.05 25.07
CA THR A 327 -25.79 1.06 26.02
C THR A 327 -24.90 1.24 27.22
#